data_11f9c7b55fda3dd53a1c84a3b5291352
#
_entry.id   11f9c7b55fda3dd53a1c84a3b5291352
#
_cell.length_a   1.000
_cell.length_b   1.000
_cell.length_c   1.000
_cell.angle_alpha   90.00
_cell.angle_beta   90.00
_cell.angle_gamma   90.00
#
_symmetry.space_group_name_H-M   'P 1'
#
loop_
_entity.id
_entity.type
_entity.pdbx_description
1 polymer ?
#
loop_
_entity_poly.entity_id
_entity_poly.type
_entity_poly.pdbx_seq_one_letter_code
_entity_poly.pdbx_strand_id
1 'polypeptide(L)'
;MNTEGNLWIYILSLGREITCEDEVRKLIFEKFGFLPGNILTKTVLYRLKRRGYIKPEKYKGKKAFIRTEKGEKELEKMKEFCKELLQKI
;
A
#
# COMPACT_ATOMS: atom_id res chain seq x y z
N MET A 1 -1.30 -15.66 -8.71
CA MET A 1 -1.67 -14.26 -8.49
C MET A 1 -0.45 -13.37 -8.62
N ASN A 2 -0.55 -12.31 -9.38
CA ASN A 2 0.56 -11.38 -9.55
C ASN A 2 0.65 -10.40 -8.39
N THR A 3 1.48 -10.71 -7.39
CA THR A 3 1.64 -9.86 -6.21
C THR A 3 2.27 -8.52 -6.55
N GLU A 4 3.10 -8.46 -7.60
CA GLU A 4 3.72 -7.21 -8.02
C GLU A 4 2.70 -6.23 -8.60
N GLY A 5 1.75 -6.71 -9.40
CA GLY A 5 0.69 -5.87 -9.95
C GLY A 5 -0.27 -5.33 -8.91
N ASN A 6 -0.34 -5.97 -7.74
CA ASN A 6 -1.22 -5.59 -6.65
C ASN A 6 -0.47 -4.98 -5.46
N LEU A 7 0.81 -4.65 -5.63
CA LEU A 7 1.62 -4.12 -4.53
C LEU A 7 1.01 -2.87 -3.91
N TRP A 8 0.34 -2.04 -4.71
CA TRP A 8 -0.30 -0.82 -4.21
C TRP A 8 -1.36 -1.12 -3.13
N ILE A 9 -2.06 -2.25 -3.26
CA ILE A 9 -3.07 -2.66 -2.27
C ILE A 9 -2.40 -2.94 -0.92
N TYR A 10 -1.29 -3.66 -0.94
CA TYR A 10 -0.57 -3.99 0.28
C TYR A 10 0.01 -2.74 0.94
N ILE A 11 0.53 -1.81 0.15
CA ILE A 11 1.05 -0.55 0.68
C ILE A 11 -0.07 0.30 1.28
N LEU A 12 -1.21 0.41 0.61
CA LEU A 12 -2.36 1.13 1.16
C LEU A 12 -2.85 0.51 2.47
N SER A 13 -2.82 -0.81 2.55
CA SER A 13 -3.18 -1.52 3.78
C SER A 13 -2.26 -1.14 4.94
N LEU A 14 -0.95 -1.05 4.68
CA LEU A 14 0.02 -0.62 5.69
C LEU A 14 -0.18 0.84 6.11
N GLY A 15 -0.62 1.68 5.20
CA GLY A 15 -0.78 3.12 5.42
C GLY A 15 -1.91 3.50 6.37
N ARG A 16 -2.60 2.54 6.95
CA ARG A 16 -3.59 2.78 7.99
C ARG A 16 -3.01 3.57 9.17
N GLU A 17 -1.73 3.30 9.47
CA GLU A 17 -0.97 4.03 10.47
C GLU A 17 0.22 4.66 9.77
N ILE A 18 0.82 5.68 10.40
CA ILE A 18 2.02 6.29 9.84
C ILE A 18 3.12 5.24 9.69
N THR A 19 3.66 5.12 8.49
CA THR A 19 4.60 4.05 8.14
C THR A 19 5.84 4.65 7.49
N CYS A 20 7.02 4.31 7.98
CA CYS A 20 8.28 4.75 7.39
C CYS A 20 8.49 4.04 6.05
N GLU A 21 8.94 4.80 5.04
CA GLU A 21 9.12 4.25 3.69
C GLU A 21 10.18 3.15 3.64
N ASP A 22 11.21 3.27 4.47
CA ASP A 22 12.29 2.26 4.52
C ASP A 22 11.88 0.96 5.20
N GLU A 23 10.74 0.94 5.89
CA GLU A 23 10.24 -0.25 6.57
C GLU A 23 9.15 -0.99 5.78
N VAL A 24 8.69 -0.42 4.68
CA VAL A 24 7.56 -0.98 3.90
C VAL A 24 7.85 -2.43 3.46
N ARG A 25 9.01 -2.68 2.88
CA ARG A 25 9.37 -4.00 2.37
C ARG A 25 9.38 -5.04 3.48
N LYS A 26 9.97 -4.68 4.62
CA LYS A 26 10.03 -5.55 5.79
C LYS A 26 8.63 -5.86 6.33
N LEU A 27 7.78 -4.85 6.43
CA LEU A 27 6.42 -5.02 6.94
C LEU A 27 5.58 -5.89 6.00
N ILE A 28 5.75 -5.73 4.70
CA ILE A 28 5.04 -6.58 3.73
C ILE A 28 5.50 -8.03 3.88
N PHE A 29 6.80 -8.24 4.04
CA PHE A 29 7.32 -9.59 4.26
C PHE A 29 6.76 -10.21 5.54
N GLU A 30 6.73 -9.45 6.62
CA GLU A 30 6.23 -9.95 7.91
C GLU A 30 4.72 -10.25 7.89
N LYS A 31 3.93 -9.41 7.24
CA LYS A 31 2.47 -9.54 7.25
C LYS A 31 1.93 -10.44 6.14
N PHE A 32 2.56 -10.44 4.99
CA PHE A 32 2.01 -11.09 3.80
C PHE A 32 2.90 -12.17 3.21
N GLY A 33 4.12 -12.32 3.72
CA GLY A 33 4.98 -13.44 3.37
C GLY A 33 5.77 -13.29 2.08
N PHE A 34 5.84 -12.10 1.47
CA PHE A 34 6.68 -11.89 0.30
C PHE A 34 7.47 -10.59 0.43
N LEU A 35 8.62 -10.53 -0.25
CA LEU A 35 9.48 -9.35 -0.22
C LEU A 35 9.48 -8.67 -1.58
N PRO A 36 8.83 -7.52 -1.73
CA PRO A 36 8.82 -6.83 -3.01
C PRO A 36 10.17 -6.23 -3.35
N GLY A 37 10.44 -6.03 -4.63
CA GLY A 37 11.67 -5.39 -5.08
C GLY A 37 11.77 -3.95 -4.60
N ASN A 38 13.00 -3.50 -4.36
CA ASN A 38 13.24 -2.14 -3.84
C ASN A 38 12.80 -1.05 -4.82
N ILE A 39 13.16 -1.19 -6.09
CA ILE A 39 12.81 -0.20 -7.11
C ILE A 39 11.30 -0.18 -7.33
N LEU A 40 10.68 -1.36 -7.41
CA LEU A 40 9.23 -1.47 -7.58
C LEU A 40 8.49 -0.81 -6.42
N THR A 41 8.93 -1.05 -5.20
CA THR A 41 8.31 -0.47 -4.00
C THR A 41 8.36 1.06 -4.05
N LYS A 42 9.52 1.61 -4.39
CA LYS A 42 9.68 3.08 -4.51
C LYS A 42 8.81 3.66 -5.61
N THR A 43 8.70 2.96 -6.73
CA THR A 43 7.87 3.39 -7.85
C THR A 43 6.40 3.42 -7.46
N VAL A 44 5.93 2.39 -6.78
CA VAL A 44 4.53 2.32 -6.35
C VAL A 44 4.23 3.38 -5.31
N LEU A 45 5.13 3.59 -4.34
CA LEU A 45 4.98 4.67 -3.36
C LEU A 45 4.84 6.03 -4.04
N TYR A 46 5.69 6.30 -5.02
CA TYR A 46 5.64 7.56 -5.78
C TYR A 46 4.30 7.73 -6.49
N ARG A 47 3.82 6.67 -7.15
CA ARG A 47 2.53 6.72 -7.85
C ARG A 47 1.37 6.96 -6.90
N LEU A 48 1.38 6.32 -5.74
CA LEU A 48 0.33 6.51 -4.75
C LEU A 48 0.31 7.94 -4.20
N LYS A 49 1.47 8.51 -3.94
CA LYS A 49 1.59 9.91 -3.53
C LYS A 49 1.05 10.84 -4.61
N ARG A 50 1.44 10.62 -5.84
CA ARG A 50 1.04 11.46 -6.97
C ARG A 50 -0.47 11.42 -7.20
N ARG A 51 -1.09 10.28 -6.97
CA ARG A 51 -2.55 10.13 -7.11
C ARG A 51 -3.33 10.57 -5.89
N GLY A 52 -2.63 10.93 -4.82
CA GLY A 52 -3.27 11.40 -3.60
C GLY A 52 -3.85 10.30 -2.72
N TYR A 53 -3.46 9.05 -2.93
CA TYR A 53 -3.93 7.93 -2.12
C TYR A 53 -3.17 7.80 -0.80
N ILE A 54 -1.94 8.29 -0.76
CA ILE A 54 -1.16 8.44 0.46
C ILE A 54 -0.58 9.85 0.49
N LYS A 55 -0.27 10.35 1.68
CA LYS A 55 0.39 11.64 1.78
C LYS A 55 1.71 11.48 2.52
N PRO A 56 2.75 12.24 2.12
CA PRO A 56 4.03 12.17 2.80
C PRO A 56 3.93 12.73 4.20
N GLU A 57 4.62 12.08 5.11
CA GLU A 57 4.74 12.49 6.49
C GLU A 57 6.19 12.34 6.93
N LYS A 58 6.51 12.82 8.13
CA LYS A 58 7.79 12.54 8.77
C LYS A 58 7.54 11.90 10.12
N TYR A 59 8.30 10.85 10.37
CA TYR A 59 8.24 10.15 11.65
C TYR A 59 9.65 9.99 12.19
N LYS A 60 9.94 10.64 13.32
CA LYS A 60 11.27 10.64 13.95
C LYS A 60 12.38 11.04 12.97
N GLY A 61 12.11 12.06 12.13
CA GLY A 61 13.07 12.56 11.16
C GLY A 61 13.21 11.74 9.88
N LYS A 62 12.45 10.66 9.74
CA LYS A 62 12.49 9.80 8.55
C LYS A 62 11.28 10.02 7.67
N LYS A 63 11.47 9.77 6.37
CA LYS A 63 10.36 9.82 5.42
C LYS A 63 9.34 8.74 5.76
N ALA A 64 8.08 9.14 5.84
CA ALA A 64 6.98 8.25 6.14
C ALA A 64 5.78 8.62 5.28
N PHE A 65 4.72 7.86 5.39
CA PHE A 65 3.46 8.15 4.70
C PHE A 65 2.29 7.68 5.54
N ILE A 66 1.11 8.23 5.21
CA ILE A 66 -0.15 7.78 5.79
C ILE A 66 -1.20 7.76 4.69
N ARG A 67 -2.13 6.83 4.78
CA ARG A 67 -3.24 6.71 3.84
C ARG A 67 -4.18 7.90 3.97
N THR A 68 -4.59 8.46 2.82
CA THR A 68 -5.56 9.54 2.78
C THR A 68 -6.98 8.96 2.73
N GLU A 69 -7.97 9.84 2.89
CA GLU A 69 -9.37 9.44 2.71
C GLU A 69 -9.61 8.88 1.31
N LYS A 70 -8.98 9.47 0.30
CA LYS A 70 -9.06 8.99 -1.08
C LYS A 70 -8.48 7.58 -1.20
N GLY A 71 -7.35 7.33 -0.55
CA GLY A 71 -6.74 6.00 -0.51
C GLY A 71 -7.61 4.98 0.20
N GLU A 72 -8.25 5.39 1.30
CA GLU A 72 -9.19 4.56 2.03
C GLU A 72 -10.35 4.12 1.14
N LYS A 73 -10.93 5.06 0.41
CA LYS A 73 -12.04 4.77 -0.50
C LYS A 73 -11.63 3.82 -1.62
N GLU A 74 -10.42 4.00 -2.14
CA GLU A 74 -9.92 3.13 -3.20
C GLU A 74 -9.71 1.71 -2.69
N LEU A 75 -9.18 1.55 -1.48
CA LEU A 75 -8.99 0.25 -0.87
C LEU A 75 -10.34 -0.44 -0.60
N GLU A 76 -11.34 0.32 -0.16
CA GLU A 76 -12.69 -0.19 0.04
C GLU A 76 -13.32 -0.70 -1.26
N LYS A 77 -13.13 0.03 -2.36
CA LYS A 77 -13.59 -0.42 -3.68
C LYS A 77 -12.98 -1.76 -4.07
N MET A 78 -11.69 -1.94 -3.81
CA MET A 78 -11.01 -3.19 -4.14
C MET A 78 -11.50 -4.35 -3.28
N LYS A 79 -11.75 -4.10 -2.00
CA LYS A 79 -12.32 -5.12 -1.11
C LYS A 79 -13.70 -5.55 -1.59
N GLU A 80 -14.53 -4.61 -1.99
CA GLU A 80 -15.87 -4.88 -2.49
C GLU A 80 -15.83 -5.66 -3.79
N PHE A 81 -14.95 -5.26 -4.70
CA PHE A 81 -14.76 -5.95 -5.97
C PHE A 81 -14.34 -7.42 -5.76
N CYS A 82 -13.38 -7.66 -4.87
CA CYS A 82 -12.92 -9.02 -4.56
C CYS A 82 -14.02 -9.85 -3.94
N LYS A 83 -14.83 -9.25 -3.08
CA LYS A 83 -15.96 -9.92 -2.45
C LYS A 83 -16.99 -10.35 -3.48
N GLU A 84 -17.33 -9.47 -4.41
CA GLU A 84 -18.26 -9.79 -5.50
C GLU A 84 -17.75 -10.91 -6.40
N LEU A 85 -16.46 -10.88 -6.72
CA LEU A 85 -15.82 -11.95 -7.51
C LEU A 85 -15.95 -13.30 -6.83
N LEU A 86 -15.69 -13.37 -5.53
CA LEU A 86 -15.78 -14.59 -4.77
C LEU A 86 -17.22 -15.14 -4.73
N GLN A 87 -18.20 -14.26 -4.70
CA GLN A 87 -19.61 -14.67 -4.72
C GLN A 87 -20.05 -15.26 -6.05
N LYS A 88 -19.41 -14.88 -7.14
CA LYS A 88 -19.74 -15.35 -8.48
C LYS A 88 -19.03 -16.65 -8.88
N ILE A 89 -18.08 -17.05 -8.09
CA ILE A 89 -17.35 -18.31 -8.28
C ILE A 89 -17.98 -19.40 -7.44
#